data_2e9ed509bf74b03d132ca72b0e7d05b5
#
_entry.id   2e9ed509bf74b03d132ca72b0e7d05b5
#
_cell.length_a   1.000
_cell.length_b   1.000
_cell.length_c   1.000
_cell.angle_alpha   90.00
_cell.angle_beta   90.00
_cell.angle_gamma   90.00
#
_symmetry.space_group_name_H-M   'P 1'
#
loop_
_entity.id
_entity.type
_entity.pdbx_description
1 polymer ?
#
loop_
_entity_poly.entity_id
_entity_poly.type
_entity_poly.pdbx_seq_one_letter_code
_entity_poly.pdbx_strand_id
1 'polypeptide(L)'
;AHAIILAQGFKMEAASNRIEIARIANYDKAISQSVPTQVTILNYSVSKNVGKDPVANSIKLQPYDQVYVRPTPEFEYQFKVTLKGEVLYPGQYVLTSKDERLASLIERAGGLSRFAFADGAKLTREENGIGYILTDLGKALKSKSSKFNYILKAGDVIEIPAVKDLVAI
;
A
#
# COMPACT_ATOMS: atom_id res chain seq x y z
N ALA A 1 -17.34 -16.28 13.68
CA ALA A 1 -17.51 -14.83 13.85
C ALA A 1 -17.15 -14.34 15.26
N HIS A 2 -17.74 -14.93 16.32
CA HIS A 2 -17.65 -14.43 17.71
C HIS A 2 -16.21 -14.19 18.20
N ALA A 3 -15.27 -15.07 17.93
CA ALA A 3 -13.88 -14.91 18.37
C ALA A 3 -13.23 -13.63 17.79
N ILE A 4 -13.48 -13.32 16.52
CA ILE A 4 -12.96 -12.10 15.88
C ILE A 4 -13.66 -10.86 16.45
N ILE A 5 -14.96 -10.94 16.73
CA ILE A 5 -15.71 -9.83 17.35
C ILE A 5 -15.19 -9.55 18.76
N LEU A 6 -14.96 -10.59 19.57
CA LEU A 6 -14.37 -10.45 20.92
C LEU A 6 -12.94 -9.88 20.88
N ALA A 7 -12.19 -10.16 19.81
CA ALA A 7 -10.88 -9.55 19.57
C ALA A 7 -10.96 -8.13 18.95
N GLN A 8 -12.12 -7.48 19.00
CA GLN A 8 -12.40 -6.14 18.48
C GLN A 8 -12.41 -6.04 16.94
N GLY A 9 -12.61 -7.16 16.25
CA GLY A 9 -12.72 -7.20 14.79
C GLY A 9 -11.40 -7.30 14.07
N PHE A 10 -11.44 -7.03 12.76
CA PHE A 10 -10.26 -7.00 11.91
C PHE A 10 -9.59 -5.64 11.95
N LYS A 11 -8.28 -5.64 12.04
CA LYS A 11 -7.48 -4.46 11.74
C LYS A 11 -7.61 -4.08 10.26
N MET A 12 -7.24 -2.84 9.91
CA MET A 12 -7.34 -2.34 8.53
C MET A 12 -6.47 -3.16 7.56
N GLU A 13 -5.27 -3.52 8.00
CA GLU A 13 -4.31 -4.33 7.24
C GLU A 13 -4.67 -5.81 7.12
N ALA A 14 -5.67 -6.30 7.86
CA ALA A 14 -6.00 -7.72 7.88
C ALA A 14 -6.47 -8.25 6.52
N ALA A 15 -5.87 -9.35 6.08
CA ALA A 15 -6.32 -10.12 4.92
C ALA A 15 -7.48 -11.04 5.33
N SER A 16 -8.71 -10.57 5.21
CA SER A 16 -9.89 -11.34 5.58
C SER A 16 -10.13 -12.59 4.72
N ASN A 17 -9.50 -12.65 3.56
CA ASN A 17 -9.52 -13.82 2.67
C ASN A 17 -8.47 -14.90 3.03
N ARG A 18 -7.71 -14.74 4.11
CA ARG A 18 -6.69 -15.68 4.58
C ARG A 18 -6.73 -15.83 6.08
N ILE A 19 -7.80 -16.43 6.57
CA ILE A 19 -7.92 -16.83 7.97
C ILE A 19 -7.53 -18.30 8.04
N GLU A 20 -6.53 -18.60 8.86
CA GLU A 20 -6.08 -19.95 9.12
C GLU A 20 -6.50 -20.36 10.52
N ILE A 21 -7.06 -21.55 10.65
CA ILE A 21 -7.33 -22.16 11.95
C ILE A 21 -6.46 -23.41 12.05
N ALA A 22 -5.51 -23.37 12.99
CA ALA A 22 -4.70 -24.55 13.33
C ALA A 22 -5.44 -25.34 14.41
N ARG A 23 -5.85 -26.55 14.07
CA ARG A 23 -6.63 -27.45 14.92
C ARG A 23 -5.84 -28.70 15.25
N ILE A 24 -5.84 -29.10 16.50
CA ILE A 24 -5.27 -30.38 16.93
C ILE A 24 -6.18 -31.52 16.44
N ALA A 25 -5.69 -32.31 15.48
CA ALA A 25 -6.47 -33.38 14.86
C ALA A 25 -6.62 -34.61 15.75
N ASN A 26 -5.65 -34.88 16.62
CA ASN A 26 -5.58 -36.06 17.49
C ASN A 26 -5.61 -35.71 18.98
N TYR A 27 -6.40 -34.70 19.36
CA TYR A 27 -6.45 -34.14 20.72
C TYR A 27 -6.60 -35.20 21.82
N ASP A 28 -7.61 -36.08 21.70
CA ASP A 28 -7.88 -37.12 22.70
C ASP A 28 -6.73 -38.13 22.84
N LYS A 29 -6.09 -38.51 21.69
CA LYS A 29 -4.94 -39.41 21.67
C LYS A 29 -3.68 -38.72 22.22
N ALA A 30 -3.45 -37.46 21.86
CA ALA A 30 -2.31 -36.71 22.34
C ALA A 30 -2.30 -36.55 23.86
N ILE A 31 -3.46 -36.36 24.47
CA ILE A 31 -3.60 -36.24 25.92
C ILE A 31 -3.54 -37.63 26.60
N SER A 32 -4.28 -38.61 26.10
CA SER A 32 -4.42 -39.92 26.77
C SER A 32 -3.23 -40.84 26.57
N GLN A 33 -2.49 -40.72 25.48
CA GLN A 33 -1.44 -41.67 25.08
C GLN A 33 -0.05 -41.01 24.93
N SER A 34 0.10 -39.74 25.23
CA SER A 34 1.35 -38.98 25.06
C SER A 34 1.99 -39.07 23.66
N VAL A 35 1.14 -39.21 22.62
CA VAL A 35 1.60 -39.21 21.23
C VAL A 35 1.83 -37.79 20.72
N PRO A 36 2.71 -37.59 19.72
CA PRO A 36 2.93 -36.26 19.14
C PRO A 36 1.63 -35.64 18.61
N THR A 37 1.44 -34.36 18.88
CA THR A 37 0.31 -33.59 18.41
C THR A 37 0.32 -33.46 16.89
N GLN A 38 -0.74 -33.83 16.23
CA GLN A 38 -0.98 -33.59 14.80
C GLN A 38 -1.89 -32.38 14.64
N VAL A 39 -1.54 -31.51 13.70
CA VAL A 39 -2.27 -30.26 13.45
C VAL A 39 -2.83 -30.27 12.03
N THR A 40 -4.10 -29.94 11.91
CA THR A 40 -4.77 -29.68 10.62
C THR A 40 -4.91 -28.18 10.44
N ILE A 41 -4.56 -27.68 9.27
CA ILE A 41 -4.73 -26.27 8.90
C ILE A 41 -6.01 -26.13 8.08
N LEU A 42 -6.95 -25.35 8.58
CA LEU A 42 -8.19 -25.02 7.91
C LEU A 42 -8.12 -23.56 7.44
N ASN A 43 -8.36 -23.33 6.14
CA ASN A 43 -8.30 -22.00 5.53
C ASN A 43 -9.70 -21.50 5.20
N TYR A 44 -9.97 -20.25 5.55
CA TYR A 44 -11.26 -19.63 5.31
C TYR A 44 -11.09 -18.23 4.70
N SER A 45 -12.04 -17.87 3.84
CA SER A 45 -12.23 -16.51 3.34
C SER A 45 -13.53 -15.96 3.89
N VAL A 46 -13.48 -14.83 4.57
CA VAL A 46 -14.66 -14.20 5.19
C VAL A 46 -14.71 -12.71 4.85
N SER A 47 -15.87 -12.10 4.98
CA SER A 47 -16.01 -10.64 4.86
C SER A 47 -15.40 -9.92 6.05
N LYS A 48 -14.87 -8.71 5.85
CA LYS A 48 -14.45 -7.83 6.96
C LYS A 48 -15.62 -7.51 7.91
N ASN A 49 -16.85 -7.52 7.40
CA ASN A 49 -18.06 -7.45 8.24
C ASN A 49 -18.42 -8.86 8.75
N VAL A 50 -17.58 -9.37 9.62
CA VAL A 50 -17.62 -10.76 10.10
C VAL A 50 -18.95 -11.17 10.75
N GLY A 51 -19.64 -10.22 11.40
CA GLY A 51 -20.91 -10.48 12.07
C GLY A 51 -22.05 -10.85 11.11
N LYS A 52 -21.99 -10.41 9.86
CA LYS A 52 -22.96 -10.70 8.81
C LYS A 52 -22.50 -11.78 7.83
N ASP A 53 -21.29 -12.30 8.00
CA ASP A 53 -20.72 -13.27 7.09
C ASP A 53 -21.20 -14.69 7.39
N PRO A 54 -21.87 -15.37 6.44
CA PRO A 54 -22.42 -16.71 6.68
C PRO A 54 -21.31 -17.76 6.90
N VAL A 55 -20.16 -17.62 6.23
CA VAL A 55 -19.01 -18.53 6.40
C VAL A 55 -18.45 -18.37 7.79
N ALA A 56 -18.15 -17.13 8.22
CA ALA A 56 -17.65 -16.86 9.56
C ALA A 56 -18.58 -17.35 10.68
N ASN A 57 -19.90 -17.26 10.45
CA ASN A 57 -20.91 -17.72 11.42
C ASN A 57 -21.05 -19.25 11.46
N SER A 58 -20.74 -19.96 10.37
CA SER A 58 -20.80 -21.42 10.31
C SER A 58 -19.61 -22.12 10.97
N ILE A 59 -18.46 -21.41 11.10
CA ILE A 59 -17.24 -21.97 11.68
C ILE A 59 -17.43 -22.16 13.20
N LYS A 60 -17.33 -23.42 13.64
CA LYS A 60 -17.30 -23.78 15.06
C LYS A 60 -15.86 -24.02 15.50
N LEU A 61 -15.39 -23.19 16.42
CA LEU A 61 -14.07 -23.40 17.03
C LEU A 61 -14.13 -24.54 18.04
N GLN A 62 -13.02 -25.25 18.17
CA GLN A 62 -12.79 -26.29 19.16
C GLN A 62 -11.79 -25.81 20.22
N PRO A 63 -11.73 -26.46 21.38
CA PRO A 63 -10.68 -26.19 22.35
C PRO A 63 -9.30 -26.30 21.70
N TYR A 64 -8.42 -25.35 22.05
CA TYR A 64 -7.03 -25.25 21.54
C TYR A 64 -6.89 -24.90 20.04
N ASP A 65 -7.98 -24.59 19.33
CA ASP A 65 -7.86 -23.97 18.01
C ASP A 65 -7.11 -22.65 18.10
N GLN A 66 -6.13 -22.48 17.23
CA GLN A 66 -5.42 -21.19 17.08
C GLN A 66 -5.89 -20.53 15.79
N VAL A 67 -6.36 -19.29 15.90
CA VAL A 67 -6.88 -18.52 14.77
C VAL A 67 -5.84 -17.47 14.36
N TYR A 68 -5.34 -17.58 13.14
CA TYR A 68 -4.38 -16.65 12.56
C TYR A 68 -5.05 -15.78 11.51
N VAL A 69 -4.93 -14.47 11.67
CA VAL A 69 -5.32 -13.48 10.68
C VAL A 69 -4.05 -12.80 10.19
N ARG A 70 -3.71 -13.01 8.93
CA ARG A 70 -2.51 -12.45 8.34
C ARG A 70 -2.75 -11.04 7.82
N PRO A 71 -1.75 -10.15 7.79
CA PRO A 71 -1.88 -8.88 7.10
C PRO A 71 -1.95 -9.11 5.58
N THR A 72 -2.58 -8.17 4.87
CA THR A 72 -2.51 -8.10 3.41
C THR A 72 -1.06 -7.81 3.01
N PRO A 73 -0.44 -8.58 2.10
CA PRO A 73 0.89 -8.26 1.60
C PRO A 73 0.93 -6.84 1.04
N GLU A 74 2.05 -6.15 1.25
CA GLU A 74 2.27 -4.77 0.76
C GLU A 74 1.18 -3.77 1.19
N PHE A 75 0.53 -4.03 2.32
CA PHE A 75 -0.45 -3.10 2.86
C PHE A 75 0.27 -1.86 3.41
N GLU A 76 -0.13 -0.70 2.91
CA GLU A 76 0.28 0.60 3.43
C GLU A 76 -0.94 1.43 3.79
N TYR A 77 -0.89 2.10 4.97
CA TYR A 77 -1.97 3.01 5.39
C TYR A 77 -2.06 4.24 4.50
N GLN A 78 -0.91 4.69 4.01
CA GLN A 78 -0.78 5.89 3.19
C GLN A 78 0.31 5.70 2.15
N PHE A 79 -0.04 5.89 0.89
CA PHE A 79 0.95 5.92 -0.19
C PHE A 79 1.65 7.25 -0.19
N LYS A 80 2.99 7.25 -0.07
CA LYS A 80 3.81 8.45 -0.01
C LYS A 80 4.68 8.56 -1.25
N VAL A 81 4.89 9.80 -1.67
CA VAL A 81 5.84 10.18 -2.73
C VAL A 81 6.73 11.29 -2.22
N THR A 82 7.91 11.45 -2.81
CA THR A 82 8.86 12.49 -2.43
C THR A 82 9.02 13.49 -3.57
N LEU A 83 8.85 14.76 -3.28
CA LEU A 83 9.03 15.87 -4.22
C LEU A 83 10.25 16.68 -3.81
N LYS A 84 11.21 16.83 -4.72
CA LYS A 84 12.50 17.49 -4.50
C LYS A 84 12.75 18.58 -5.55
N GLY A 85 13.61 19.54 -5.20
CA GLY A 85 14.08 20.59 -6.10
C GLY A 85 13.13 21.77 -6.18
N GLU A 86 12.98 22.32 -7.38
CA GLU A 86 12.39 23.63 -7.65
C GLU A 86 10.86 23.65 -7.66
N VAL A 87 10.28 23.44 -6.47
CA VAL A 87 8.85 23.66 -6.15
C VAL A 87 8.75 24.57 -4.94
N LEU A 88 7.58 25.19 -4.71
CA LEU A 88 7.44 26.08 -3.56
C LEU A 88 7.55 25.33 -2.23
N TYR A 89 6.98 24.11 -2.14
CA TYR A 89 7.02 23.30 -0.92
C TYR A 89 7.55 21.89 -1.23
N PRO A 90 8.88 21.70 -1.27
CA PRO A 90 9.46 20.38 -1.42
C PRO A 90 9.26 19.53 -0.15
N GLY A 91 9.18 18.21 -0.29
CA GLY A 91 9.02 17.29 0.84
C GLY A 91 8.31 16.00 0.49
N GLN A 92 7.89 15.27 1.52
CA GLN A 92 7.06 14.09 1.37
C GLN A 92 5.59 14.47 1.29
N TYR A 93 4.88 13.84 0.35
CA TYR A 93 3.45 13.99 0.15
C TYR A 93 2.75 12.65 0.20
N VAL A 94 1.58 12.62 0.84
CA VAL A 94 0.68 11.48 0.78
C VAL A 94 -0.18 11.62 -0.47
N LEU A 95 -0.33 10.53 -1.24
CA LEU A 95 -1.24 10.50 -2.37
C LEU A 95 -2.69 10.56 -1.89
N THR A 96 -3.50 11.38 -2.52
CA THR A 96 -4.92 11.55 -2.19
C THR A 96 -5.78 10.40 -2.71
N SER A 97 -5.32 9.74 -3.77
CA SER A 97 -5.94 8.56 -4.36
C SER A 97 -4.91 7.72 -5.11
N LYS A 98 -5.28 6.48 -5.47
CA LYS A 98 -4.43 5.61 -6.30
C LYS A 98 -4.23 6.13 -7.74
N ASP A 99 -5.07 7.06 -8.18
CA ASP A 99 -5.05 7.64 -9.52
C ASP A 99 -4.51 9.07 -9.52
N GLU A 100 -3.94 9.53 -8.40
CA GLU A 100 -3.38 10.88 -8.34
C GLU A 100 -2.23 11.03 -9.33
N ARG A 101 -2.27 12.16 -10.04
CA ARG A 101 -1.33 12.45 -11.12
C ARG A 101 -0.31 13.50 -10.70
N LEU A 102 0.80 13.50 -11.42
CA LEU A 102 1.94 14.40 -11.20
C LEU A 102 1.51 15.88 -11.13
N ALA A 103 0.69 16.35 -12.06
CA ALA A 103 0.24 17.74 -12.08
C ALA A 103 -0.52 18.12 -10.80
N SER A 104 -1.40 17.24 -10.30
CA SER A 104 -2.15 17.47 -9.06
C SER A 104 -1.22 17.58 -7.84
N LEU A 105 -0.20 16.74 -7.78
CA LEU A 105 0.81 16.82 -6.72
C LEU A 105 1.56 18.15 -6.76
N ILE A 106 2.00 18.59 -7.95
CA ILE A 106 2.72 19.87 -8.11
C ILE A 106 1.82 21.05 -7.72
N GLU A 107 0.54 21.03 -8.11
CA GLU A 107 -0.44 22.07 -7.68
C GLU A 107 -0.53 22.13 -6.14
N ARG A 108 -0.64 20.97 -5.46
CA ARG A 108 -0.66 20.90 -4.00
C ARG A 108 0.64 21.38 -3.34
N ALA A 109 1.76 21.22 -4.03
CA ALA A 109 3.06 21.72 -3.59
C ALA A 109 3.26 23.21 -3.84
N GLY A 110 2.20 23.92 -4.21
CA GLY A 110 2.22 25.37 -4.46
C GLY A 110 2.71 25.73 -5.87
N GLY A 111 2.96 24.74 -6.73
CA GLY A 111 3.48 24.94 -8.08
C GLY A 111 5.01 24.97 -8.14
N LEU A 112 5.52 25.28 -9.32
CA LEU A 112 6.95 25.38 -9.60
C LEU A 112 7.53 26.70 -9.07
N SER A 113 8.78 26.67 -8.63
CA SER A 113 9.53 27.90 -8.37
C SER A 113 9.85 28.63 -9.67
N ARG A 114 10.24 29.90 -9.55
CA ARG A 114 10.68 30.71 -10.71
C ARG A 114 11.95 30.21 -11.36
N PHE A 115 12.71 29.38 -10.68
CA PHE A 115 13.97 28.80 -11.18
C PHE A 115 13.81 27.38 -11.71
N ALA A 116 12.60 26.84 -11.72
CA ALA A 116 12.35 25.46 -12.10
C ALA A 116 12.60 25.23 -13.60
N PHE A 117 13.41 24.21 -13.90
CA PHE A 117 13.55 23.70 -15.25
C PHE A 117 12.56 22.53 -15.43
N ALA A 118 11.34 22.88 -15.85
CA ALA A 118 10.22 21.95 -15.96
C ALA A 118 10.48 20.80 -16.94
N ASP A 119 11.18 21.06 -18.06
CA ASP A 119 11.45 20.05 -19.08
C ASP A 119 12.54 19.05 -18.66
N GLY A 120 13.30 19.38 -17.60
CA GLY A 120 14.32 18.51 -17.01
C GLY A 120 13.85 17.71 -15.81
N ALA A 121 12.56 17.74 -15.48
CA ALA A 121 12.02 17.01 -14.34
C ALA A 121 12.19 15.50 -14.51
N LYS A 122 12.52 14.82 -13.42
CA LYS A 122 12.72 13.37 -13.35
C LYS A 122 11.74 12.75 -12.40
N LEU A 123 11.12 11.67 -12.81
CA LEU A 123 10.35 10.77 -11.97
C LEU A 123 11.15 9.47 -11.81
N THR A 124 11.60 9.19 -10.60
CA THR A 124 12.25 7.92 -10.26
C THR A 124 11.23 7.00 -9.61
N ARG A 125 11.13 5.78 -10.13
CA ARG A 125 10.27 4.72 -9.60
C ARG A 125 11.07 3.46 -9.44
N GLU A 126 11.16 2.96 -8.21
CA GLU A 126 11.80 1.69 -7.91
C GLU A 126 10.79 0.53 -8.03
N GLU A 127 10.32 0.27 -9.24
CA GLU A 127 9.54 -0.92 -9.53
C GLU A 127 10.46 -1.91 -10.25
N ASN A 128 10.77 -3.05 -9.61
CA ASN A 128 11.71 -4.07 -10.10
C ASN A 128 13.17 -3.58 -10.31
N GLY A 129 13.58 -2.60 -9.52
CA GLY A 129 14.99 -2.18 -9.46
C GLY A 129 15.48 -1.29 -10.58
N ILE A 130 14.59 -0.71 -11.39
CA ILE A 130 15.06 0.10 -12.52
C ILE A 130 14.16 1.31 -12.78
N GLY A 131 14.80 2.49 -12.87
CA GLY A 131 14.46 3.48 -13.85
C GLY A 131 14.01 4.81 -13.31
N TYR A 132 14.52 5.82 -13.97
CA TYR A 132 13.92 7.15 -13.95
C TYR A 132 13.22 7.40 -15.30
N ILE A 133 12.14 8.15 -15.25
CA ILE A 133 11.40 8.62 -16.41
C ILE A 133 11.66 10.12 -16.51
N LEU A 134 12.20 10.57 -17.64
CA LEU A 134 12.22 11.99 -17.94
C LEU A 134 10.78 12.42 -18.26
N THR A 135 10.29 13.43 -17.58
CA THR A 135 8.95 13.97 -17.79
C THR A 135 9.02 15.42 -18.22
N ASP A 136 8.26 15.77 -19.24
CA ASP A 136 8.02 17.15 -19.63
C ASP A 136 6.92 17.72 -18.74
N LEU A 137 7.33 18.26 -17.59
CA LEU A 137 6.40 18.79 -16.59
C LEU A 137 5.63 20.01 -17.12
N GLY A 138 6.25 20.78 -18.02
CA GLY A 138 5.56 21.89 -18.67
C GLY A 138 4.33 21.42 -19.46
N LYS A 139 4.45 20.32 -20.20
CA LYS A 139 3.31 19.69 -20.89
C LYS A 139 2.35 18.98 -19.94
N ALA A 140 2.86 18.38 -18.87
CA ALA A 140 2.01 17.76 -17.85
C ALA A 140 1.09 18.76 -17.17
N LEU A 141 1.57 19.95 -16.85
CA LEU A 141 0.80 21.01 -16.19
C LEU A 141 -0.21 21.70 -17.13
N LYS A 142 0.11 21.80 -18.43
CA LYS A 142 -0.78 22.44 -19.44
C LYS A 142 -2.03 21.61 -19.72
N SER A 143 -1.96 20.29 -19.61
CA SER A 143 -3.08 19.40 -19.93
C SER A 143 -3.16 18.21 -19.00
N LYS A 144 -4.30 18.05 -18.32
CA LYS A 144 -4.57 16.91 -17.44
C LYS A 144 -4.51 15.56 -18.19
N SER A 145 -4.80 15.56 -19.49
CA SER A 145 -4.74 14.36 -20.36
C SER A 145 -3.38 14.14 -21.00
N SER A 146 -2.39 14.97 -20.70
CA SER A 146 -1.02 14.82 -21.25
C SER A 146 -0.44 13.45 -20.89
N LYS A 147 0.22 12.81 -21.85
CA LYS A 147 0.99 11.57 -21.63
C LYS A 147 2.13 11.73 -20.62
N PHE A 148 2.58 12.95 -20.36
CA PHE A 148 3.61 13.27 -19.36
C PHE A 148 3.01 13.46 -17.95
N ASN A 149 1.69 13.52 -17.82
CA ASN A 149 0.99 13.61 -16.54
C ASN A 149 0.78 12.22 -15.95
N TYR A 150 1.87 11.60 -15.50
CA TYR A 150 1.90 10.23 -14.99
C TYR A 150 1.05 10.07 -13.74
N ILE A 151 0.41 8.89 -13.61
CA ILE A 151 -0.17 8.43 -12.34
C ILE A 151 0.99 8.10 -11.40
N LEU A 152 0.95 8.65 -10.20
CA LEU A 152 1.95 8.44 -9.17
C LEU A 152 1.72 7.11 -8.43
N LYS A 153 2.82 6.49 -8.00
CA LYS A 153 2.81 5.29 -7.17
C LYS A 153 3.56 5.54 -5.87
N ALA A 154 3.28 4.72 -4.87
CA ALA A 154 4.03 4.75 -3.61
C ALA A 154 5.54 4.62 -3.87
N GLY A 155 6.32 5.43 -3.16
CA GLY A 155 7.77 5.44 -3.30
C GLY A 155 8.32 6.29 -4.46
N ASP A 156 7.47 6.83 -5.34
CA ASP A 156 7.94 7.72 -6.41
C ASP A 156 8.72 8.91 -5.84
N VAL A 157 9.83 9.22 -6.49
CA VAL A 157 10.64 10.41 -6.22
C VAL A 157 10.61 11.31 -7.45
N ILE A 158 10.08 12.50 -7.28
CA ILE A 158 10.03 13.53 -8.32
C ILE A 158 11.11 14.58 -8.01
N GLU A 159 12.00 14.80 -8.95
CA GLU A 159 13.08 15.80 -8.84
C GLU A 159 12.93 16.83 -9.95
N ILE A 160 12.85 18.10 -9.57
CA ILE A 160 12.74 19.21 -10.49
C ILE A 160 14.02 20.05 -10.37
N PRO A 161 14.90 20.02 -11.39
CA PRO A 161 16.13 20.77 -11.34
C PRO A 161 15.90 22.27 -11.54
N ALA A 162 16.86 23.06 -11.09
CA ALA A 162 16.90 24.47 -11.43
C ALA A 162 17.34 24.69 -12.88
N VAL A 163 16.92 25.79 -13.48
CA VAL A 163 17.52 26.30 -14.72
C VAL A 163 18.98 26.59 -14.42
N LYS A 164 19.90 25.95 -15.14
CA LYS A 164 21.31 26.30 -15.05
C LYS A 164 21.52 27.63 -15.76
N ASP A 165 22.06 28.62 -15.06
CA ASP A 165 22.56 29.83 -15.73
C ASP A 165 23.60 29.42 -16.74
N LEU A 166 23.27 29.55 -18.02
CA LEU A 166 24.28 29.47 -19.11
C LEU A 166 25.11 30.74 -18.99
N VAL A 167 26.26 30.62 -18.36
CA VAL A 167 27.26 31.70 -18.46
C VAL A 167 27.64 31.79 -19.94
N ALA A 168 27.14 32.82 -20.60
CA ALA A 168 27.62 33.18 -21.92
C ALA A 168 29.10 33.60 -21.76
N ILE A 169 30.01 32.86 -22.40
CA ILE A 169 31.43 33.19 -22.56
C ILE A 169 31.54 34.12 -23.75
#